data_ec25174d76dc5096ecdb4c58ed95ba5e
#
_entry.id   ec25174d76dc5096ecdb4c58ed95ba5e
#
_cell.length_a   1.000
_cell.length_b   1.000
_cell.length_c   1.000
_cell.angle_alpha   90.00
_cell.angle_beta   90.00
_cell.angle_gamma   90.00
#
_symmetry.space_group_name_H-M   'P 1'
#
loop_
_entity.id
_entity.type
_entity.pdbx_description
1 polymer ?
#
loop_
_entity_poly.entity_id
_entity_poly.type
_entity_poly.pdbx_seq_one_letter_code
_entity_poly.pdbx_strand_id
1 'polypeptide(L)'
;MESESGAHMSIALEDVYKPSDDVVAREIEGEIIIVPLVAGIGDMEDELFTLNDTGKAIWDQLDGQRSLAGVVAALETEFEGAEDGAIERDVLGLVAELVQRRMLVAA
;
A
#
# COMPACT_ATOMS: atom_id res chain seq x y z
N MET A 1 22.65 15.54 -4.49
CA MET A 1 22.28 15.27 -4.23
C MET A 1 21.56 15.15 -3.64
N GLU A 2 21.20 15.19 -3.70
CA GLU A 2 20.54 15.05 -3.29
C GLU A 2 19.82 14.91 -2.68
N SER A 3 19.52 14.97 -2.56
CA SER A 3 18.88 14.87 -2.01
C SER A 3 18.12 14.85 -1.55
N GLU A 4 17.74 14.99 -1.55
CA GLU A 4 17.00 14.92 -1.16
C GLU A 4 16.21 14.72 -0.91
N SER A 5 15.91 14.90 -1.09
CA SER A 5 15.19 14.66 -0.93
C SER A 5 14.60 14.01 -0.49
N GLY A 6 14.34 14.05 -0.69
CA GLY A 6 13.62 13.15 -0.47
C GLY A 6 13.64 12.38 0.45
N ALA A 7 14.23 12.23 0.55
CA ALA A 7 14.45 11.42 1.41
C ALA A 7 13.36 10.81 2.03
N HIS A 8 12.62 11.34 2.35
CA HIS A 8 11.45 10.78 2.85
C HIS A 8 10.81 9.96 1.79
N MET A 9 10.04 9.06 2.02
CA MET A 9 9.24 8.30 1.09
C MET A 9 10.05 7.60 0.03
N SER A 10 11.19 7.13 0.41
CA SER A 10 12.00 6.35 -0.48
C SER A 10 11.49 4.92 -0.46
N ILE A 11 10.57 4.60 -1.32
CA ILE A 11 9.99 3.27 -1.41
C ILE A 11 10.70 2.51 -2.51
N ALA A 12 11.27 1.37 -2.18
CA ALA A 12 12.03 0.57 -3.13
C ALA A 12 11.34 -0.76 -3.37
N LEU A 13 11.56 -1.32 -4.56
CA LEU A 13 10.91 -2.58 -4.91
C LEU A 13 11.38 -3.75 -4.06
N GLU A 14 12.56 -3.67 -3.48
CA GLU A 14 13.01 -4.73 -2.60
C GLU A 14 12.47 -4.62 -1.19
N ASP A 15 11.78 -3.56 -0.87
CA ASP A 15 11.22 -3.38 0.46
C ASP A 15 10.05 -4.32 0.69
N VAL A 16 9.85 -4.67 1.97
CA VAL A 16 8.75 -5.53 2.39
C VAL A 16 7.92 -4.76 3.39
N TYR A 17 6.61 -4.75 3.18
CA TYR A 17 5.69 -4.01 4.04
C TYR A 17 4.56 -4.91 4.50
N LYS A 18 3.94 -4.52 5.59
CA LYS A 18 2.77 -5.22 6.11
C LYS A 18 1.82 -4.19 6.71
N PRO A 19 0.54 -4.54 6.88
CA PRO A 19 -0.38 -3.62 7.53
C PRO A 19 0.04 -3.33 8.96
N SER A 20 -0.19 -2.09 9.37
CA SER A 20 0.07 -1.71 10.74
C SER A 20 -0.87 -2.47 11.68
N ASP A 21 -0.39 -2.75 12.89
CA ASP A 21 -1.24 -3.35 13.91
C ASP A 21 -2.28 -2.36 14.43
N ASP A 22 -2.13 -1.09 14.10
CA ASP A 22 -3.03 -0.05 14.59
C ASP A 22 -4.15 0.27 13.63
N VAL A 23 -4.34 -0.55 12.60
CA VAL A 23 -5.46 -0.40 11.68
C VAL A 23 -6.13 -1.74 11.51
N VAL A 24 -7.39 -1.70 11.09
CA VAL A 24 -8.12 -2.90 10.72
C VAL A 24 -8.72 -2.65 9.35
N ALA A 25 -8.69 -3.67 8.51
CA ALA A 25 -9.26 -3.58 7.17
C ALA A 25 -10.56 -4.36 7.16
N ARG A 26 -11.61 -3.75 6.62
CA ARG A 26 -12.90 -4.37 6.51
C ARG A 26 -13.33 -4.38 5.06
N GLU A 27 -13.90 -5.48 4.63
CA GLU A 27 -14.42 -5.56 3.28
C GLU A 27 -15.93 -5.36 3.32
N ILE A 28 -16.39 -4.35 2.63
CA ILE A 28 -17.81 -4.01 2.59
C ILE A 28 -18.17 -3.84 1.12
N GLU A 29 -19.06 -4.70 0.63
CA GLU A 29 -19.56 -4.61 -0.74
C GLU A 29 -18.44 -4.58 -1.77
N GLY A 30 -17.42 -5.39 -1.54
CA GLY A 30 -16.32 -5.51 -2.50
C GLY A 30 -15.23 -4.47 -2.35
N GLU A 31 -15.36 -3.56 -1.41
CA GLU A 31 -14.35 -2.54 -1.17
C GLU A 31 -13.68 -2.78 0.17
N ILE A 32 -12.40 -2.46 0.24
CA ILE A 32 -11.66 -2.54 1.49
C ILE A 32 -11.64 -1.16 2.11
N ILE A 33 -12.04 -1.08 3.37
CA ILE A 33 -11.98 0.16 4.12
C ILE A 33 -11.01 -0.04 5.27
N ILE A 34 -9.99 0.81 5.33
CA ILE A 34 -8.99 0.73 6.37
C ILE A 34 -9.38 1.70 7.47
N VAL A 35 -9.55 1.18 8.68
CA VAL A 35 -10.04 1.93 9.82
C VAL A 35 -8.90 2.06 10.82
N PRO A 36 -8.47 3.27 11.15
CA PRO A 36 -7.44 3.42 12.19
C PRO A 36 -8.03 3.14 13.56
N LEU A 37 -7.24 2.47 14.39
CA LEU A 37 -7.67 2.11 15.74
C LEU A 37 -7.15 3.06 16.79
N VAL A 38 -6.15 3.90 16.46
CA VAL A 38 -5.56 4.81 17.42
C VAL A 38 -5.44 6.18 16.77
N ALA A 39 -5.32 7.20 17.62
CA ALA A 39 -5.14 8.56 17.14
C ALA A 39 -3.80 8.68 16.45
N GLY A 40 -3.73 9.51 15.43
CA GLY A 40 -2.50 9.77 14.71
C GLY A 40 -2.29 8.87 13.52
N ILE A 41 -3.12 7.87 13.35
CA ILE A 41 -3.09 7.02 12.18
C ILE A 41 -4.09 7.58 11.19
N GLY A 42 -3.69 7.66 9.92
CA GLY A 42 -4.59 8.16 8.90
C GLY A 42 -4.55 9.64 8.91
N ASP A 43 -3.80 10.35 8.89
CA ASP A 43 -3.64 11.76 8.59
C ASP A 43 -4.65 12.68 9.26
N MET A 44 -5.93 12.39 9.11
CA MET A 44 -6.98 13.24 9.66
C MET A 44 -7.77 12.42 10.64
N GLU A 45 -8.25 13.07 11.67
CA GLU A 45 -9.16 12.36 12.55
C GLU A 45 -10.38 11.94 11.76
N ASP A 46 -10.87 10.81 12.03
CA ASP A 46 -12.04 10.25 11.36
C ASP A 46 -11.79 9.86 9.92
N GLU A 47 -10.57 9.93 9.45
CA GLU A 47 -10.30 9.61 8.06
C GLU A 47 -10.32 8.10 7.87
N LEU A 48 -11.10 7.65 6.93
CA LEU A 48 -11.11 6.26 6.51
C LEU A 48 -10.47 6.21 5.12
N PHE A 49 -9.74 5.15 4.86
CA PHE A 49 -9.10 4.99 3.57
C PHE A 49 -9.77 3.86 2.84
N THR A 50 -10.39 4.16 1.71
CA THR A 50 -11.12 3.16 0.95
C THR A 50 -10.30 2.75 -0.26
N LEU A 51 -10.20 1.45 -0.49
CA LEU A 51 -9.44 0.90 -1.61
C LEU A 51 -10.40 0.41 -2.68
N ASN A 52 -10.09 0.77 -3.94
CA ASN A 52 -10.84 0.22 -5.06
C ASN A 52 -10.32 -1.19 -5.37
N ASP A 53 -10.78 -1.77 -6.48
CA ASP A 53 -10.43 -3.15 -6.80
C ASP A 53 -8.92 -3.33 -6.92
N THR A 54 -8.24 -2.41 -7.58
CA THR A 54 -6.80 -2.49 -7.72
C THR A 54 -6.12 -2.36 -6.37
N GLY A 55 -6.57 -1.40 -5.57
CA GLY A 55 -6.00 -1.21 -4.24
C GLY A 55 -6.22 -2.41 -3.35
N LYS A 56 -7.39 -3.05 -3.46
CA LYS A 56 -7.66 -4.24 -2.68
C LYS A 56 -6.69 -5.36 -3.07
N ALA A 57 -6.47 -5.55 -4.35
CA ALA A 57 -5.54 -6.58 -4.81
C ALA A 57 -4.14 -6.32 -4.28
N ILE A 58 -3.72 -5.06 -4.28
CA ILE A 58 -2.41 -4.71 -3.75
C ILE A 58 -2.37 -4.98 -2.26
N TRP A 59 -3.38 -4.54 -1.53
CA TRP A 59 -3.43 -4.71 -0.08
C TRP A 59 -3.33 -6.18 0.31
N ASP A 60 -4.03 -7.04 -0.43
CA ASP A 60 -4.03 -8.46 -0.11
C ASP A 60 -2.66 -9.10 -0.27
N GLN A 61 -1.77 -8.49 -1.05
CA GLN A 61 -0.43 -9.02 -1.27
C GLN A 61 0.59 -8.48 -0.28
N LEU A 62 0.23 -7.48 0.51
CA LEU A 62 1.17 -6.85 1.43
C LEU A 62 1.12 -7.60 2.76
N ASP A 63 1.78 -8.75 2.78
CA ASP A 63 1.66 -9.68 3.90
C ASP A 63 2.90 -9.74 4.77
N GLY A 64 3.86 -8.86 4.53
CA GLY A 64 5.07 -8.84 5.33
C GLY A 64 6.09 -9.91 4.96
N GLN A 65 5.84 -10.63 3.87
CA GLN A 65 6.74 -11.71 3.47
C GLN A 65 7.30 -11.52 2.09
N ARG A 66 6.61 -10.82 1.21
CA ARG A 66 7.12 -10.65 -0.15
C ARG A 66 7.50 -9.20 -0.36
N SER A 67 8.50 -8.99 -1.20
CA SER A 67 8.93 -7.64 -1.54
C SER A 67 7.90 -6.99 -2.46
N LEU A 68 8.01 -5.68 -2.62
CA LEU A 68 7.12 -4.99 -3.54
C LEU A 68 7.30 -5.49 -4.96
N ALA A 69 8.54 -5.87 -5.34
CA ALA A 69 8.75 -6.48 -6.65
C ALA A 69 7.92 -7.75 -6.79
N GLY A 70 7.84 -8.56 -5.73
CA GLY A 70 7.02 -9.76 -5.76
C GLY A 70 5.54 -9.44 -5.86
N VAL A 71 5.12 -8.38 -5.17
CA VAL A 71 3.73 -7.92 -5.26
C VAL A 71 3.41 -7.51 -6.69
N VAL A 72 4.29 -6.72 -7.30
CA VAL A 72 4.09 -6.28 -8.67
C VAL A 72 4.00 -7.47 -9.62
N ALA A 73 4.92 -8.43 -9.47
CA ALA A 73 4.93 -9.59 -10.35
C ALA A 73 3.65 -10.40 -10.23
N ALA A 74 3.17 -10.58 -8.99
CA ALA A 74 1.95 -11.34 -8.78
C ALA A 74 0.76 -10.64 -9.42
N LEU A 75 0.70 -9.32 -9.30
CA LEU A 75 -0.43 -8.57 -9.85
C LEU A 75 -0.36 -8.47 -11.35
N GLU A 76 0.84 -8.40 -11.92
CA GLU A 76 0.96 -8.38 -13.38
C GLU A 76 0.45 -9.68 -14.00
N THR A 77 0.61 -10.78 -13.28
CA THR A 77 0.06 -12.02 -13.72
C THR A 77 -1.47 -12.02 -13.64
N GLU A 78 -1.99 -11.43 -12.57
CA GLU A 78 -3.43 -11.42 -12.34
C GLU A 78 -4.15 -10.44 -13.25
N PHE A 79 -3.54 -9.30 -13.54
CA PHE A 79 -4.17 -8.27 -14.35
C PHE A 79 -3.52 -8.24 -15.73
N GLU A 80 -3.75 -9.29 -16.49
CA GLU A 80 -3.22 -9.33 -17.84
C GLU A 80 -3.81 -8.19 -18.65
N GLY A 81 -3.00 -7.64 -19.52
CA GLY A 81 -3.45 -6.55 -20.36
C GLY A 81 -3.16 -5.18 -19.79
N ALA A 82 -2.66 -5.08 -18.59
CA ALA A 82 -2.26 -3.80 -18.05
C ALA A 82 -1.05 -3.29 -18.82
N GLU A 83 -0.96 -1.98 -18.92
CA GLU A 83 0.19 -1.37 -19.59
C GLU A 83 1.47 -1.64 -18.83
N ASP A 84 2.58 -1.67 -19.53
CA ASP A 84 3.88 -1.84 -18.90
C ASP A 84 4.08 -0.75 -17.87
N GLY A 85 4.46 -1.18 -16.67
CA GLY A 85 4.75 -0.24 -15.61
C GLY A 85 3.56 0.32 -14.89
N ALA A 86 2.33 0.05 -15.36
CA ALA A 86 1.16 0.60 -14.70
C ALA A 86 0.96 -0.03 -13.33
N ILE A 87 1.13 -1.35 -13.23
CA ILE A 87 0.97 -2.04 -11.95
C ILE A 87 2.04 -1.57 -10.98
N GLU A 88 3.29 -1.48 -11.44
CA GLU A 88 4.37 -1.04 -10.57
C GLU A 88 4.09 0.36 -10.05
N ARG A 89 3.65 1.26 -10.92
CA ARG A 89 3.35 2.63 -10.51
C ARG A 89 2.23 2.65 -9.49
N ASP A 90 1.20 1.85 -9.72
CA ASP A 90 0.07 1.81 -8.79
C ASP A 90 0.49 1.26 -7.44
N VAL A 91 1.31 0.20 -7.42
CA VAL A 91 1.78 -0.38 -6.17
C VAL A 91 2.61 0.64 -5.39
N LEU A 92 3.58 1.25 -6.06
CA LEU A 92 4.45 2.20 -5.38
C LEU A 92 3.69 3.41 -4.87
N GLY A 93 2.74 3.91 -5.66
CA GLY A 93 1.96 5.05 -5.24
C GLY A 93 1.08 4.74 -4.03
N LEU A 94 0.40 3.60 -4.05
CA LEU A 94 -0.44 3.25 -2.94
C LEU A 94 0.37 2.97 -1.68
N VAL A 95 1.48 2.24 -1.82
CA VAL A 95 2.33 1.95 -0.67
C VAL A 95 2.86 3.24 -0.07
N ALA A 96 3.32 4.17 -0.90
CA ALA A 96 3.83 5.43 -0.39
C ALA A 96 2.76 6.18 0.40
N GLU A 97 1.54 6.20 -0.12
CA GLU A 97 0.48 6.90 0.58
C GLU A 97 0.12 6.22 1.89
N LEU A 98 0.05 4.90 1.89
CA LEU A 98 -0.30 4.18 3.10
C LEU A 98 0.80 4.29 4.16
N VAL A 99 2.06 4.28 3.74
CA VAL A 99 3.15 4.48 4.68
C VAL A 99 3.09 5.88 5.28
N GLN A 100 2.80 6.87 4.46
CA GLN A 100 2.70 8.25 4.94
C GLN A 100 1.57 8.38 5.96
N ARG A 101 0.50 7.63 5.80
CA ARG A 101 -0.62 7.66 6.72
C ARG A 101 -0.44 6.69 7.89
N ARG A 102 0.69 6.00 7.93
CA ARG A 102 1.03 5.05 8.99
C ARG A 102 0.10 3.84 9.01
N MET A 103 -0.48 3.52 7.86
CA MET A 103 -1.32 2.34 7.73
C MET A 103 -0.53 1.12 7.29
N LEU A 104 0.68 1.31 6.80
CA LEU A 104 1.63 0.24 6.49
C LEU A 104 2.91 0.51 7.23
N VAL A 105 3.58 -0.56 7.64
CA VAL A 105 4.88 -0.47 8.29
C VAL A 105 5.83 -1.44 7.62
N ALA A 106 7.12 -1.16 7.75
CA ALA A 106 8.13 -2.06 7.22
C ALA A 106 8.11 -3.35 8.00
N ALA A 107 8.18 -4.45 7.27
CA ALA A 107 8.17 -5.76 7.91
C ALA A 107 9.56 -6.15 8.41
#